data_fe8e9abcd1a12cba475ac3ec11f61f9a
#
_entry.id   fe8e9abcd1a12cba475ac3ec11f61f9a
#
_cell.length_a   1.000
_cell.length_b   1.000
_cell.length_c   1.000
_cell.angle_alpha   90.00
_cell.angle_beta   90.00
_cell.angle_gamma   90.00
#
_symmetry.space_group_name_H-M   'P 1'
#
loop_
_entity.id
_entity.type
_entity.pdbx_description
1 polymer ?
#
loop_
_entity_poly.entity_id
_entity_poly.type
_entity_poly.pdbx_seq_one_letter_code
_entity_poly.pdbx_strand_id
1 'polypeptide(L)'
;MALPALLRDNLSIPVVGAPLFIVSNPDLVIEQCKAGIVGAFPALNARPKEMLETWLQRITTELREYKQKYPDRKVAPFAVNQIVHSSNDRLQHDVDLCEKYKVPIQITSLRAPDDVVKSAKRYGCLVFHDVTNITHAKRALQAGVDGLILVCAGAGGHAGRLSPFALVPEVRQFYDGCLLLSGAIANGASVLAAQAVGADLAYIGTRFTASREANATDGNKQCIIESTGEEIIYTNLFTGVHGNYLKRSVTAAGLDPDDLPEADKSKMNFGSGGNAKAKAWRDIWGAGQGVGQIFDAPPAAEIVARLKAEYEAARAALFAGETVPTRLKQAAE
;
A
#
# COMPACT_ATOMS: atom_id res chain seq x y z
N MET A 1 -20.57 9.22 -0.89
CA MET A 1 -20.53 8.83 -2.32
C MET A 1 -20.30 7.36 -2.48
N ALA A 2 -20.68 6.81 -3.63
CA ALA A 2 -20.50 5.37 -3.83
C ALA A 2 -19.05 5.09 -4.29
N LEU A 3 -18.43 4.08 -3.69
CA LEU A 3 -17.19 3.48 -4.15
C LEU A 3 -17.27 3.18 -5.65
N PRO A 4 -16.22 3.41 -6.48
CA PRO A 4 -16.23 3.04 -7.89
C PRO A 4 -16.73 1.61 -8.10
N ALA A 5 -17.58 1.40 -9.11
CA ALA A 5 -18.21 0.08 -9.36
C ALA A 5 -17.18 -1.04 -9.47
N LEU A 6 -16.04 -0.77 -10.12
CA LEU A 6 -14.92 -1.70 -10.23
C LEU A 6 -14.47 -2.24 -8.85
N LEU A 7 -14.48 -1.41 -7.81
CA LEU A 7 -14.07 -1.80 -6.46
C LEU A 7 -15.24 -2.37 -5.66
N ARG A 8 -16.38 -1.68 -5.66
CA ARG A 8 -17.58 -2.11 -4.92
C ARG A 8 -18.00 -3.54 -5.24
N ASP A 9 -17.96 -3.91 -6.51
CA ASP A 9 -18.51 -5.19 -6.98
C ASP A 9 -17.50 -6.34 -6.86
N ASN A 10 -16.19 -6.06 -6.79
CA ASN A 10 -15.12 -7.06 -6.82
C ASN A 10 -14.36 -7.24 -5.51
N LEU A 11 -14.55 -6.37 -4.50
CA LEU A 11 -13.88 -6.54 -3.21
C LEU A 11 -14.68 -7.44 -2.25
N SER A 12 -13.98 -8.30 -1.51
CA SER A 12 -14.53 -9.12 -0.42
C SER A 12 -14.51 -8.39 0.92
N ILE A 13 -13.60 -7.43 1.08
CA ILE A 13 -13.42 -6.53 2.22
C ILE A 13 -12.85 -5.20 1.68
N PRO A 14 -13.15 -4.04 2.27
CA PRO A 14 -12.71 -2.74 1.75
C PRO A 14 -11.21 -2.48 2.01
N VAL A 15 -10.35 -3.25 1.34
CA VAL A 15 -8.89 -3.23 1.51
C VAL A 15 -8.17 -3.16 0.17
N VAL A 16 -7.11 -2.38 0.15
CA VAL A 16 -6.08 -2.34 -0.90
C VAL A 16 -4.75 -2.73 -0.28
N GLY A 17 -4.09 -3.74 -0.82
CA GLY A 17 -2.70 -4.05 -0.51
C GLY A 17 -1.79 -2.99 -1.12
N ALA A 18 -1.04 -2.28 -0.29
CA ALA A 18 -0.14 -1.22 -0.72
C ALA A 18 1.00 -1.76 -1.60
N PRO A 19 1.45 -1.01 -2.62
CA PRO A 19 2.62 -1.37 -3.41
C PRO A 19 3.89 -1.25 -2.54
N LEU A 20 4.59 -2.34 -2.35
CA LEU A 20 5.77 -2.43 -1.50
C LEU A 20 7.03 -2.49 -2.35
N PHE A 21 7.90 -1.47 -2.23
CA PHE A 21 9.14 -1.41 -3.01
C PHE A 21 10.01 -2.62 -2.71
N ILE A 22 10.54 -3.28 -3.76
CA ILE A 22 11.26 -4.54 -3.79
C ILE A 22 10.52 -5.78 -3.24
N VAL A 23 9.45 -5.60 -2.51
CA VAL A 23 8.71 -6.66 -1.81
C VAL A 23 7.52 -7.17 -2.63
N SER A 24 6.70 -6.28 -3.18
CA SER A 24 5.59 -6.69 -4.04
C SER A 24 6.08 -7.28 -5.36
N ASN A 25 5.56 -8.43 -5.71
CA ASN A 25 5.84 -9.20 -6.92
C ASN A 25 4.52 -9.78 -7.48
N PRO A 26 4.51 -10.42 -8.65
CA PRO A 26 3.29 -11.02 -9.21
C PRO A 26 2.62 -12.03 -8.29
N ASP A 27 3.37 -12.85 -7.54
CA ASP A 27 2.79 -13.87 -6.67
C ASP A 27 1.93 -13.23 -5.58
N LEU A 28 2.45 -12.22 -4.90
CA LEU A 28 1.72 -11.49 -3.86
C LEU A 28 0.48 -10.80 -4.44
N VAL A 29 0.62 -10.09 -5.57
CA VAL A 29 -0.48 -9.37 -6.21
C VAL A 29 -1.59 -10.31 -6.64
N ILE A 30 -1.25 -11.43 -7.27
CA ILE A 30 -2.22 -12.41 -7.75
C ILE A 30 -3.00 -13.01 -6.58
N GLU A 31 -2.32 -13.43 -5.51
CA GLU A 31 -2.99 -14.03 -4.36
C GLU A 31 -3.86 -13.02 -3.59
N GLN A 32 -3.44 -11.75 -3.47
CA GLN A 32 -4.28 -10.68 -2.95
C GLN A 32 -5.55 -10.48 -3.79
N CYS A 33 -5.42 -10.42 -5.12
CA CYS A 33 -6.58 -10.25 -6.01
C CYS A 33 -7.53 -11.46 -5.98
N LYS A 34 -7.01 -12.69 -5.96
CA LYS A 34 -7.79 -13.91 -5.80
C LYS A 34 -8.52 -13.98 -4.46
N ALA A 35 -7.93 -13.42 -3.41
CA ALA A 35 -8.55 -13.32 -2.09
C ALA A 35 -9.60 -12.20 -1.99
N GLY A 36 -9.74 -11.36 -3.01
CA GLY A 36 -10.76 -10.32 -3.11
C GLY A 36 -10.37 -8.98 -2.49
N ILE A 37 -9.09 -8.64 -2.48
CA ILE A 37 -8.58 -7.29 -2.21
C ILE A 37 -7.74 -6.80 -3.39
N VAL A 38 -7.63 -5.49 -3.60
CA VAL A 38 -6.71 -4.97 -4.61
C VAL A 38 -5.27 -5.34 -4.26
N GLY A 39 -4.59 -6.05 -5.13
CA GLY A 39 -3.14 -6.29 -5.05
C GLY A 39 -2.39 -5.21 -5.82
N ALA A 40 -1.29 -4.68 -5.27
CA ALA A 40 -0.53 -3.65 -5.94
C ALA A 40 0.99 -3.87 -5.90
N PHE A 41 1.67 -3.39 -6.93
CA PHE A 41 3.13 -3.39 -7.00
C PHE A 41 3.68 -2.12 -7.64
N PRO A 42 4.88 -1.64 -7.24
CA PRO A 42 5.57 -0.57 -7.93
C PRO A 42 6.10 -1.06 -9.30
N ALA A 43 5.85 -0.31 -10.38
CA ALA A 43 6.44 -0.62 -11.68
C ALA A 43 7.97 -0.76 -11.60
N LEU A 44 8.61 0.03 -10.74
CA LEU A 44 10.05 0.01 -10.49
C LEU A 44 10.57 -1.30 -9.85
N ASN A 45 9.69 -2.19 -9.37
CA ASN A 45 10.11 -3.51 -8.88
C ASN A 45 10.47 -4.47 -10.02
N ALA A 46 9.85 -4.31 -11.19
CA ALA A 46 10.20 -5.08 -12.38
C ALA A 46 11.55 -4.61 -12.93
N ARG A 47 12.59 -5.39 -12.73
CA ARG A 47 13.98 -5.08 -13.13
C ARG A 47 14.63 -6.29 -13.81
N PRO A 48 15.16 -6.10 -15.03
CA PRO A 48 15.18 -4.86 -15.83
C PRO A 48 13.76 -4.41 -16.25
N LYS A 49 13.61 -3.22 -16.89
CA LYS A 49 12.30 -2.61 -17.19
C LYS A 49 11.40 -3.48 -18.08
N GLU A 50 11.99 -4.31 -18.91
CA GLU A 50 11.32 -5.27 -19.80
C GLU A 50 10.53 -6.34 -19.01
N MET A 51 10.93 -6.62 -17.79
CA MET A 51 10.21 -7.53 -16.87
C MET A 51 8.78 -7.05 -16.56
N LEU A 52 8.52 -5.72 -16.67
CA LEU A 52 7.19 -5.19 -16.39
C LEU A 52 6.13 -5.79 -17.31
N GLU A 53 6.46 -5.93 -18.60
CA GLU A 53 5.55 -6.54 -19.57
C GLU A 53 5.22 -7.99 -19.20
N THR A 54 6.24 -8.78 -18.86
CA THR A 54 6.08 -10.17 -18.41
C THR A 54 5.19 -10.26 -17.16
N TRP A 55 5.37 -9.36 -16.21
CA TRP A 55 4.56 -9.32 -14.99
C TRP A 55 3.09 -8.98 -15.28
N LEU A 56 2.87 -7.95 -16.10
CA LEU A 56 1.51 -7.54 -16.49
C LEU A 56 0.78 -8.65 -17.24
N GLN A 57 1.45 -9.31 -18.19
CA GLN A 57 0.91 -10.44 -18.93
C GLN A 57 0.53 -11.58 -17.98
N ARG A 58 1.43 -11.97 -17.07
CA ARG A 58 1.20 -13.03 -16.09
C ARG A 58 -0.01 -12.72 -15.20
N ILE A 59 -0.01 -11.54 -14.55
CA ILE A 59 -1.08 -11.13 -13.64
C ILE A 59 -2.43 -11.13 -14.36
N THR A 60 -2.49 -10.51 -15.52
CA THR A 60 -3.73 -10.42 -16.31
C THR A 60 -4.25 -11.80 -16.71
N THR A 61 -3.35 -12.68 -17.15
CA THR A 61 -3.73 -14.04 -17.59
C THR A 61 -4.22 -14.87 -16.42
N GLU A 62 -3.46 -14.96 -15.32
CA GLU A 62 -3.82 -15.78 -14.16
C GLU A 62 -5.11 -15.33 -13.48
N LEU A 63 -5.35 -14.00 -13.36
CA LEU A 63 -6.59 -13.49 -12.78
C LEU A 63 -7.79 -13.77 -13.67
N ARG A 64 -7.66 -13.64 -15.00
CA ARG A 64 -8.71 -13.98 -15.96
C ARG A 64 -9.06 -15.46 -15.90
N GLU A 65 -8.07 -16.35 -15.95
CA GLU A 65 -8.26 -17.81 -15.86
C GLU A 65 -8.89 -18.20 -14.52
N TYR A 66 -8.45 -17.60 -13.42
CA TYR A 66 -9.03 -17.86 -12.11
C TYR A 66 -10.51 -17.44 -12.06
N LYS A 67 -10.85 -16.25 -12.60
CA LYS A 67 -12.26 -15.81 -12.67
C LYS A 67 -13.11 -16.69 -13.56
N GLN A 68 -12.58 -17.20 -14.68
CA GLN A 68 -13.28 -18.17 -15.53
C GLN A 68 -13.54 -19.49 -14.80
N LYS A 69 -12.55 -19.97 -14.07
CA LYS A 69 -12.66 -21.22 -13.29
C LYS A 69 -13.61 -21.11 -12.09
N TYR A 70 -13.67 -19.93 -11.50
CA TYR A 70 -14.47 -19.68 -10.29
C TYR A 70 -15.35 -18.42 -10.47
N PRO A 71 -16.40 -18.49 -11.31
CA PRO A 71 -17.20 -17.31 -11.70
C PRO A 71 -17.91 -16.64 -10.53
N ASP A 72 -18.27 -17.39 -9.50
CA ASP A 72 -18.97 -16.86 -8.31
C ASP A 72 -18.02 -16.19 -7.28
N ARG A 73 -16.69 -16.38 -7.41
CA ARG A 73 -15.74 -15.73 -6.53
C ARG A 73 -15.49 -14.28 -6.92
N LYS A 74 -15.38 -13.44 -5.92
CA LYS A 74 -14.88 -12.07 -6.12
C LYS A 74 -13.39 -12.14 -6.43
N VAL A 75 -13.00 -11.57 -7.56
CA VAL A 75 -11.61 -11.39 -7.96
C VAL A 75 -11.39 -9.89 -8.09
N ALA A 76 -10.58 -9.34 -7.20
CA ALA A 76 -10.33 -7.91 -7.19
C ALA A 76 -9.41 -7.48 -8.36
N PRO A 77 -9.51 -6.22 -8.82
CA PRO A 77 -8.57 -5.67 -9.78
C PRO A 77 -7.18 -5.53 -9.15
N PHE A 78 -6.13 -5.51 -9.98
CA PHE A 78 -4.79 -5.17 -9.54
C PHE A 78 -4.44 -3.70 -9.82
N ALA A 79 -3.41 -3.19 -9.16
CA ALA A 79 -2.91 -1.85 -9.36
C ALA A 79 -1.41 -1.82 -9.63
N VAL A 80 -0.96 -0.84 -10.43
CA VAL A 80 0.46 -0.55 -10.67
C VAL A 80 0.79 0.82 -10.11
N ASN A 81 1.82 0.90 -9.27
CA ASN A 81 2.28 2.18 -8.73
C ASN A 81 3.34 2.81 -9.62
N GLN A 82 3.16 4.09 -9.91
CA GLN A 82 4.05 4.94 -10.68
C GLN A 82 4.67 6.02 -9.81
N ILE A 83 5.98 6.09 -9.79
CA ILE A 83 6.73 7.18 -9.13
C ILE A 83 6.82 8.37 -10.09
N VAL A 84 6.04 9.42 -9.83
CA VAL A 84 6.03 10.64 -10.64
C VAL A 84 7.13 11.58 -10.15
N HIS A 85 8.33 11.38 -10.67
CA HIS A 85 9.49 12.20 -10.34
C HIS A 85 10.42 12.34 -11.53
N SER A 86 11.12 13.49 -11.66
CA SER A 86 12.01 13.77 -12.79
C SER A 86 13.20 12.81 -12.92
N SER A 87 13.58 12.15 -11.83
CA SER A 87 14.62 11.11 -11.86
C SER A 87 14.12 9.73 -12.28
N ASN A 88 12.82 9.54 -12.49
CA ASN A 88 12.28 8.28 -13.01
C ASN A 88 12.28 8.32 -14.54
N ASP A 89 13.36 7.81 -15.12
CA ASP A 89 13.62 7.79 -16.56
C ASP A 89 12.77 6.77 -17.34
N ARG A 90 12.04 5.89 -16.65
CA ARG A 90 11.20 4.87 -17.26
C ARG A 90 9.68 5.12 -17.13
N LEU A 91 9.28 6.25 -16.53
CA LEU A 91 7.85 6.53 -16.24
C LEU A 91 6.97 6.40 -17.50
N GLN A 92 7.36 6.99 -18.62
CA GLN A 92 6.57 6.94 -19.86
C GLN A 92 6.45 5.51 -20.40
N HIS A 93 7.54 4.75 -20.42
CA HIS A 93 7.52 3.33 -20.80
C HIS A 93 6.57 2.51 -19.94
N ASP A 94 6.59 2.72 -18.62
CA ASP A 94 5.75 1.98 -17.67
C ASP A 94 4.27 2.35 -17.84
N VAL A 95 3.97 3.62 -18.09
CA VAL A 95 2.59 4.11 -18.37
C VAL A 95 2.06 3.55 -19.69
N ASP A 96 2.89 3.49 -20.74
CA ASP A 96 2.51 2.93 -22.03
C ASP A 96 2.18 1.43 -21.93
N LEU A 97 2.95 0.68 -21.13
CA LEU A 97 2.65 -0.71 -20.85
C LEU A 97 1.34 -0.87 -20.04
N CYS A 98 1.08 0.02 -19.07
CA CYS A 98 -0.19 0.02 -18.36
C CYS A 98 -1.37 0.26 -19.30
N GLU A 99 -1.25 1.14 -20.29
CA GLU A 99 -2.27 1.34 -21.31
C GLU A 99 -2.42 0.13 -22.23
N LYS A 100 -1.33 -0.48 -22.68
CA LYS A 100 -1.30 -1.69 -23.52
C LYS A 100 -2.06 -2.85 -22.86
N TYR A 101 -1.79 -3.09 -21.58
CA TYR A 101 -2.39 -4.19 -20.81
C TYR A 101 -3.70 -3.82 -20.12
N LYS A 102 -4.23 -2.60 -20.34
CA LYS A 102 -5.47 -2.10 -19.73
C LYS A 102 -5.48 -2.27 -18.21
N VAL A 103 -4.36 -1.88 -17.57
CA VAL A 103 -4.24 -1.94 -16.10
C VAL A 103 -5.42 -1.21 -15.46
N PRO A 104 -6.21 -1.88 -14.61
CA PRO A 104 -7.46 -1.30 -14.13
C PRO A 104 -7.28 -0.13 -13.17
N ILE A 105 -6.16 -0.10 -12.44
CA ILE A 105 -5.86 0.94 -11.45
C ILE A 105 -4.39 1.34 -11.55
N GLN A 106 -4.11 2.63 -11.60
CA GLN A 106 -2.78 3.17 -11.37
C GLN A 106 -2.74 3.94 -10.04
N ILE A 107 -1.71 3.70 -9.25
CA ILE A 107 -1.41 4.46 -8.04
C ILE A 107 -0.23 5.37 -8.36
N THR A 108 -0.32 6.65 -8.03
CA THR A 108 0.76 7.61 -8.32
C THR A 108 1.28 8.25 -7.04
N SER A 109 2.58 8.47 -6.98
CA SER A 109 3.26 8.97 -5.78
C SER A 109 4.18 10.14 -6.12
N LEU A 110 4.38 11.06 -5.19
CA LEU A 110 5.25 12.23 -5.18
C LEU A 110 4.66 13.46 -5.87
N ARG A 111 4.90 13.70 -7.17
CA ARG A 111 4.41 14.88 -7.89
C ARG A 111 3.01 14.67 -8.45
N ALA A 112 2.30 15.77 -8.73
CA ALA A 112 1.00 15.72 -9.39
C ALA A 112 1.07 14.91 -10.71
N PRO A 113 0.12 14.00 -10.97
CA PRO A 113 0.25 12.97 -12.00
C PRO A 113 -0.45 13.33 -13.32
N ASP A 114 -0.40 14.58 -13.78
CA ASP A 114 -1.17 15.08 -14.92
C ASP A 114 -1.07 14.17 -16.17
N ASP A 115 0.15 13.76 -16.55
CA ASP A 115 0.37 12.94 -17.75
C ASP A 115 -0.10 11.48 -17.55
N VAL A 116 0.06 10.94 -16.35
CA VAL A 116 -0.44 9.60 -16.00
C VAL A 116 -1.96 9.58 -16.05
N VAL A 117 -2.62 10.62 -15.50
CA VAL A 117 -4.08 10.78 -15.53
C VAL A 117 -4.59 10.86 -16.96
N LYS A 118 -3.94 11.65 -17.84
CA LYS A 118 -4.31 11.74 -19.26
C LYS A 118 -4.25 10.38 -19.96
N SER A 119 -3.19 9.62 -19.72
CA SER A 119 -3.06 8.26 -20.28
C SER A 119 -4.13 7.34 -19.72
N ALA A 120 -4.30 7.29 -18.42
CA ALA A 120 -5.26 6.44 -17.73
C ALA A 120 -6.69 6.64 -18.23
N LYS A 121 -7.12 7.89 -18.41
CA LYS A 121 -8.46 8.24 -18.90
C LYS A 121 -8.76 7.73 -20.32
N ARG A 122 -7.74 7.53 -21.16
CA ARG A 122 -7.95 7.01 -22.53
C ARG A 122 -8.52 5.59 -22.56
N TYR A 123 -8.31 4.82 -21.49
CA TYR A 123 -8.75 3.42 -21.46
C TYR A 123 -9.59 3.06 -20.21
N GLY A 124 -10.03 4.06 -19.45
CA GLY A 124 -10.93 3.87 -18.32
C GLY A 124 -10.26 3.36 -17.03
N CYS A 125 -8.95 3.56 -16.88
CA CYS A 125 -8.20 3.24 -15.67
C CYS A 125 -8.52 4.24 -14.54
N LEU A 126 -8.69 3.74 -13.32
CA LEU A 126 -8.76 4.58 -12.13
C LEU A 126 -7.37 5.02 -11.70
N VAL A 127 -7.22 6.29 -11.32
CA VAL A 127 -5.97 6.82 -10.77
C VAL A 127 -6.17 7.26 -9.33
N PHE A 128 -5.42 6.65 -8.41
CA PHE A 128 -5.32 7.07 -7.02
C PHE A 128 -3.97 7.72 -6.76
N HIS A 129 -3.92 8.74 -5.91
CA HIS A 129 -2.68 9.49 -5.64
C HIS A 129 -2.38 9.56 -4.14
N ASP A 130 -1.12 9.27 -3.79
CA ASP A 130 -0.60 9.35 -2.43
C ASP A 130 -0.46 10.81 -1.99
N VAL A 131 -1.11 11.19 -0.89
CA VAL A 131 -1.05 12.53 -0.31
C VAL A 131 -0.82 12.47 1.20
N THR A 132 -0.12 13.47 1.73
CA THR A 132 0.22 13.53 3.17
C THR A 132 -0.35 14.77 3.86
N ASN A 133 -0.99 15.67 3.11
CA ASN A 133 -1.56 16.92 3.63
C ASN A 133 -2.59 17.52 2.66
N ILE A 134 -3.31 18.54 3.11
CA ILE A 134 -4.37 19.20 2.35
C ILE A 134 -3.88 19.85 1.05
N THR A 135 -2.70 20.44 1.05
CA THR A 135 -2.12 21.08 -0.16
C THR A 135 -1.88 20.04 -1.24
N HIS A 136 -1.31 18.87 -0.86
CA HIS A 136 -1.11 17.76 -1.80
C HIS A 136 -2.44 17.19 -2.28
N ALA A 137 -3.44 17.04 -1.40
CA ALA A 137 -4.77 16.57 -1.76
C ALA A 137 -5.42 17.45 -2.82
N LYS A 138 -5.45 18.78 -2.61
CA LYS A 138 -6.02 19.73 -3.56
C LYS A 138 -5.30 19.71 -4.92
N ARG A 139 -3.96 19.59 -4.92
CA ARG A 139 -3.16 19.50 -6.17
C ARG A 139 -3.45 18.21 -6.94
N ALA A 140 -3.57 17.08 -6.24
CA ALA A 140 -3.91 15.82 -6.87
C ALA A 140 -5.31 15.87 -7.52
N LEU A 141 -6.29 16.44 -6.83
CA LEU A 141 -7.65 16.63 -7.37
C LEU A 141 -7.65 17.55 -8.60
N GLN A 142 -6.85 18.61 -8.61
CA GLN A 142 -6.69 19.48 -9.79
C GLN A 142 -6.11 18.72 -10.99
N ALA A 143 -5.22 17.74 -10.78
CA ALA A 143 -4.71 16.87 -11.83
C ALA A 143 -5.77 15.85 -12.33
N GLY A 144 -6.92 15.75 -11.67
CA GLY A 144 -8.06 14.93 -12.09
C GLY A 144 -7.96 13.45 -11.71
N VAL A 145 -7.33 13.13 -10.57
CA VAL A 145 -7.32 11.77 -10.01
C VAL A 145 -8.72 11.32 -9.57
N ASP A 146 -8.97 10.02 -9.57
CA ASP A 146 -10.26 9.42 -9.20
C ASP A 146 -10.39 9.19 -7.69
N GLY A 147 -9.28 9.23 -6.96
CA GLY A 147 -9.28 9.10 -5.51
C GLY A 147 -7.95 9.49 -4.88
N LEU A 148 -7.98 9.66 -3.56
CA LEU A 148 -6.83 10.04 -2.75
C LEU A 148 -6.45 8.91 -1.80
N ILE A 149 -5.14 8.68 -1.67
CA ILE A 149 -4.57 7.81 -0.63
C ILE A 149 -3.97 8.71 0.43
N LEU A 150 -4.62 8.78 1.59
CA LEU A 150 -4.16 9.60 2.70
C LEU A 150 -3.09 8.83 3.47
N VAL A 151 -1.83 9.16 3.23
CA VAL A 151 -0.68 8.52 3.88
C VAL A 151 -0.41 9.26 5.19
N CYS A 152 -1.00 8.75 6.26
CA CYS A 152 -1.01 9.36 7.58
C CYS A 152 0.18 8.90 8.45
N ALA A 153 0.25 9.46 9.64
CA ALA A 153 1.16 9.01 10.68
C ALA A 153 1.01 7.50 10.93
N GLY A 154 2.12 6.81 11.12
CA GLY A 154 2.15 5.37 11.35
C GLY A 154 2.16 4.51 10.08
N ALA A 155 2.08 5.08 8.87
CA ALA A 155 2.30 4.33 7.64
C ALA A 155 3.76 3.90 7.50
N GLY A 156 4.01 2.69 6.99
CA GLY A 156 5.38 2.19 6.73
C GLY A 156 6.00 2.80 5.47
N GLY A 157 7.32 2.91 5.45
CA GLY A 157 8.01 3.64 4.38
C GLY A 157 7.68 5.12 4.40
N HIS A 158 7.62 5.78 3.24
CA HIS A 158 7.27 7.20 3.17
C HIS A 158 5.93 7.48 3.83
N ALA A 159 5.90 8.42 4.78
CA ALA A 159 4.71 8.70 5.59
C ALA A 159 4.56 10.18 5.90
N GLY A 160 3.30 10.59 6.06
CA GLY A 160 2.96 11.90 6.60
C GLY A 160 3.05 11.93 8.13
N ARG A 161 2.91 13.12 8.69
CA ARG A 161 2.96 13.37 10.14
C ARG A 161 1.56 13.53 10.74
N LEU A 162 0.55 13.75 9.90
CA LEU A 162 -0.81 14.00 10.37
C LEU A 162 -1.49 12.70 10.80
N SER A 163 -2.19 12.79 11.92
CA SER A 163 -3.07 11.72 12.39
C SER A 163 -4.19 11.47 11.38
N PRO A 164 -4.62 10.21 11.17
CA PRO A 164 -5.80 9.91 10.37
C PRO A 164 -7.06 10.61 10.88
N PHE A 165 -7.20 10.74 12.20
CA PHE A 165 -8.33 11.45 12.82
C PHE A 165 -8.35 12.96 12.55
N ALA A 166 -7.23 13.55 12.12
CA ALA A 166 -7.17 14.94 11.68
C ALA A 166 -7.35 15.03 10.16
N LEU A 167 -6.51 14.31 9.38
CA LEU A 167 -6.45 14.50 7.93
C LEU A 167 -7.71 14.03 7.20
N VAL A 168 -8.30 12.89 7.58
CA VAL A 168 -9.48 12.36 6.88
C VAL A 168 -10.67 13.32 6.99
N PRO A 169 -11.10 13.78 8.18
CA PRO A 169 -12.20 14.73 8.29
C PRO A 169 -11.93 16.06 7.60
N GLU A 170 -10.69 16.57 7.61
CA GLU A 170 -10.34 17.80 6.90
C GLU A 170 -10.46 17.63 5.37
N VAL A 171 -10.03 16.50 4.80
CA VAL A 171 -10.20 16.22 3.38
C VAL A 171 -11.68 16.08 3.03
N ARG A 172 -12.48 15.44 3.88
CA ARG A 172 -13.93 15.29 3.68
C ARG A 172 -14.70 16.62 3.65
N GLN A 173 -14.15 17.71 4.17
CA GLN A 173 -14.80 19.03 4.06
C GLN A 173 -14.88 19.54 2.62
N PHE A 174 -14.04 19.08 1.70
CA PHE A 174 -14.01 19.54 0.31
C PHE A 174 -13.97 18.42 -0.74
N TYR A 175 -13.91 17.16 -0.32
CA TYR A 175 -13.83 16.03 -1.24
C TYR A 175 -14.70 14.86 -0.79
N ASP A 176 -15.69 14.54 -1.60
CA ASP A 176 -16.60 13.42 -1.38
C ASP A 176 -16.26 12.18 -2.21
N GLY A 177 -15.18 12.14 -2.96
CA GLY A 177 -14.74 11.02 -3.77
C GLY A 177 -14.09 9.90 -2.97
N CYS A 178 -13.52 8.93 -3.66
CA CYS A 178 -12.92 7.76 -3.05
C CYS A 178 -11.68 8.11 -2.20
N LEU A 179 -11.72 7.80 -0.91
CA LEU A 179 -10.60 7.97 0.03
C LEU A 179 -10.08 6.63 0.53
N LEU A 180 -8.77 6.43 0.40
CA LEU A 180 -8.04 5.32 0.98
C LEU A 180 -7.23 5.83 2.17
N LEU A 181 -7.27 5.13 3.30
CA LEU A 181 -6.49 5.49 4.49
C LEU A 181 -5.33 4.53 4.69
N SER A 182 -4.12 5.09 4.76
CA SER A 182 -2.89 4.40 5.13
C SER A 182 -2.36 4.92 6.47
N GLY A 183 -1.97 4.01 7.36
CA GLY A 183 -1.32 4.30 8.65
C GLY A 183 -1.77 3.36 9.74
N ALA A 184 -0.84 2.55 10.26
CA ALA A 184 -1.02 1.63 11.39
C ALA A 184 -2.17 0.62 11.27
N ILE A 185 -2.62 0.28 10.06
CA ILE A 185 -3.72 -0.67 9.81
C ILE A 185 -3.12 -2.06 9.60
N ALA A 186 -3.42 -3.03 10.49
CA ALA A 186 -2.87 -4.38 10.43
C ALA A 186 -3.89 -5.50 10.78
N ASN A 187 -5.10 -5.15 11.24
CA ASN A 187 -6.18 -6.09 11.57
C ASN A 187 -7.55 -5.60 11.07
N GLY A 188 -8.57 -6.44 11.15
CA GLY A 188 -9.91 -6.13 10.67
C GLY A 188 -10.62 -5.02 11.46
N ALA A 189 -10.35 -4.87 12.75
CA ALA A 189 -10.88 -3.77 13.55
C ALA A 189 -10.32 -2.41 13.06
N SER A 190 -9.05 -2.36 12.69
CA SER A 190 -8.44 -1.15 12.09
C SER A 190 -9.02 -0.83 10.71
N VAL A 191 -9.43 -1.83 9.93
CA VAL A 191 -10.16 -1.61 8.66
C VAL A 191 -11.52 -0.96 8.93
N LEU A 192 -12.26 -1.42 9.94
CA LEU A 192 -13.52 -0.79 10.34
C LEU A 192 -13.30 0.64 10.86
N ALA A 193 -12.25 0.85 11.67
CA ALA A 193 -11.88 2.18 12.16
C ALA A 193 -11.56 3.16 11.03
N ALA A 194 -10.90 2.71 9.94
CA ALA A 194 -10.67 3.53 8.76
C ALA A 194 -11.99 4.01 8.13
N GLN A 195 -13.00 3.16 8.07
CA GLN A 195 -14.33 3.56 7.58
C GLN A 195 -15.05 4.48 8.57
N ALA A 196 -14.95 4.20 9.88
CA ALA A 196 -15.58 5.02 10.91
C ALA A 196 -15.04 6.47 10.93
N VAL A 197 -13.78 6.69 10.60
CA VAL A 197 -13.20 8.05 10.51
C VAL A 197 -13.53 8.75 9.19
N GLY A 198 -14.11 8.02 8.21
CA GLY A 198 -14.58 8.60 6.95
C GLY A 198 -13.83 8.18 5.68
N ALA A 199 -12.90 7.21 5.75
CA ALA A 199 -12.29 6.62 4.55
C ALA A 199 -13.22 5.55 3.95
N ASP A 200 -13.09 5.31 2.64
CA ASP A 200 -13.84 4.25 1.96
C ASP A 200 -13.11 2.91 2.03
N LEU A 201 -11.77 2.95 1.98
CA LEU A 201 -10.90 1.77 1.91
C LEU A 201 -9.71 1.92 2.87
N ALA A 202 -9.27 0.80 3.43
CA ALA A 202 -7.99 0.68 4.11
C ALA A 202 -6.86 0.34 3.11
N TYR A 203 -5.70 0.98 3.29
CA TYR A 203 -4.50 0.78 2.47
C TYR A 203 -3.40 0.16 3.33
N ILE A 204 -3.10 -1.12 3.13
CA ILE A 204 -2.34 -1.94 4.07
C ILE A 204 -1.02 -2.41 3.44
N GLY A 205 0.11 -2.05 4.04
CA GLY A 205 1.45 -2.43 3.60
C GLY A 205 2.09 -3.51 4.48
N THR A 206 2.56 -3.15 5.65
CA THR A 206 3.42 -3.96 6.54
C THR A 206 2.88 -5.37 6.82
N ARG A 207 1.55 -5.52 7.00
CA ARG A 207 0.92 -6.84 7.17
C ARG A 207 1.24 -7.79 6.00
N PHE A 208 1.24 -7.27 4.77
CA PHE A 208 1.54 -8.07 3.59
C PHE A 208 3.03 -8.23 3.30
N THR A 209 3.92 -7.42 3.89
CA THR A 209 5.36 -7.70 3.90
C THR A 209 5.64 -9.03 4.62
N ALA A 210 4.94 -9.27 5.73
CA ALA A 210 4.97 -10.55 6.45
C ALA A 210 3.92 -11.52 5.87
N SER A 211 4.08 -11.88 4.60
CA SER A 211 3.31 -12.94 3.93
C SER A 211 4.23 -13.90 3.19
N ARG A 212 3.73 -15.12 2.88
CA ARG A 212 4.51 -16.14 2.18
C ARG A 212 4.99 -15.65 0.82
N GLU A 213 4.11 -15.03 0.05
CA GLU A 213 4.33 -14.63 -1.34
C GLU A 213 5.17 -13.35 -1.48
N ALA A 214 5.32 -12.58 -0.42
CA ALA A 214 6.11 -11.35 -0.42
C ALA A 214 7.61 -11.65 -0.63
N ASN A 215 8.23 -10.89 -1.53
CA ASN A 215 9.68 -10.96 -1.80
C ASN A 215 10.50 -10.24 -0.71
N ALA A 216 10.10 -10.40 0.56
CA ALA A 216 10.86 -9.97 1.71
C ALA A 216 11.74 -11.12 2.22
N THR A 217 12.94 -10.80 2.69
CA THR A 217 13.80 -11.80 3.32
C THR A 217 13.18 -12.37 4.59
N ASP A 218 13.53 -13.59 4.97
CA ASP A 218 13.05 -14.18 6.23
C ASP A 218 13.42 -13.31 7.43
N GLY A 219 14.61 -12.70 7.42
CA GLY A 219 15.04 -11.75 8.45
C GLY A 219 14.14 -10.51 8.54
N ASN A 220 13.67 -9.99 7.41
CA ASN A 220 12.72 -8.88 7.41
C ASN A 220 11.36 -9.30 7.99
N LYS A 221 10.81 -10.43 7.53
CA LYS A 221 9.55 -10.98 8.06
C LYS A 221 9.63 -11.25 9.56
N GLN A 222 10.72 -11.85 10.01
CA GLN A 222 10.95 -12.13 11.44
C GLN A 222 11.08 -10.84 12.25
N CYS A 223 11.83 -9.86 11.74
CA CYS A 223 11.95 -8.54 12.39
C CYS A 223 10.58 -7.85 12.57
N ILE A 224 9.70 -7.93 11.55
CA ILE A 224 8.32 -7.42 11.65
C ILE A 224 7.55 -8.14 12.76
N ILE A 225 7.64 -9.48 12.82
CA ILE A 225 6.91 -10.31 13.79
C ILE A 225 7.33 -10.02 15.23
N GLU A 226 8.61 -9.73 15.44
CA GLU A 226 9.20 -9.49 16.76
C GLU A 226 9.15 -8.04 17.23
N SER A 227 8.76 -7.10 16.35
CA SER A 227 8.79 -5.66 16.65
C SER A 227 7.48 -5.15 17.21
N THR A 228 7.57 -4.11 18.02
CA THR A 228 6.45 -3.31 18.50
C THR A 228 6.39 -1.95 17.81
N GLY A 229 5.29 -1.22 17.98
CA GLY A 229 5.14 0.13 17.43
C GLY A 229 6.19 1.13 17.94
N GLU A 230 6.76 0.90 19.13
CA GLU A 230 7.82 1.74 19.72
C GLU A 230 9.18 1.58 19.00
N GLU A 231 9.36 0.47 18.28
CA GLU A 231 10.56 0.21 17.50
C GLU A 231 10.50 0.78 16.07
N ILE A 232 9.50 1.64 15.80
CA ILE A 232 9.38 2.37 14.53
C ILE A 232 9.94 3.77 14.70
N ILE A 233 10.96 4.11 13.89
CA ILE A 233 11.54 5.45 13.84
C ILE A 233 11.07 6.20 12.60
N TYR A 234 10.94 7.53 12.74
CA TYR A 234 10.54 8.42 11.66
C TYR A 234 11.70 9.34 11.26
N THR A 235 12.27 9.10 10.08
CA THR A 235 13.45 9.83 9.61
C THR A 235 13.40 10.04 8.09
N ASN A 236 14.13 11.04 7.59
CA ASN A 236 14.31 11.29 6.14
C ASN A 236 15.68 10.81 5.63
N LEU A 237 16.54 10.26 6.52
CA LEU A 237 17.95 9.94 6.21
C LEU A 237 18.10 9.09 4.94
N PHE A 238 17.27 8.05 4.76
CA PHE A 238 17.51 7.02 3.76
C PHE A 238 17.10 7.43 2.34
N THR A 239 16.13 8.34 2.21
CA THR A 239 15.54 8.69 0.90
C THR A 239 15.44 10.18 0.63
N GLY A 240 15.67 11.02 1.64
CA GLY A 240 15.37 12.45 1.59
C GLY A 240 13.90 12.79 1.86
N VAL A 241 13.01 11.78 1.87
CA VAL A 241 11.60 11.89 2.26
C VAL A 241 11.44 11.21 3.61
N HIS A 242 10.69 11.83 4.52
CA HIS A 242 10.40 11.23 5.81
C HIS A 242 9.62 9.93 5.66
N GLY A 243 10.01 8.93 6.44
CA GLY A 243 9.38 7.63 6.46
C GLY A 243 9.62 6.88 7.76
N ASN A 244 8.84 5.82 7.95
CA ASN A 244 8.91 4.93 9.10
C ASN A 244 9.71 3.67 8.79
N TYR A 245 10.66 3.36 9.68
CA TYR A 245 11.60 2.25 9.54
C TYR A 245 11.76 1.48 10.84
N LEU A 246 12.11 0.20 10.76
CA LEU A 246 12.38 -0.66 11.91
C LEU A 246 13.74 -0.30 12.54
N LYS A 247 13.77 0.07 13.81
CA LYS A 247 15.00 0.37 14.59
C LYS A 247 16.03 -0.75 14.46
N ARG A 248 15.60 -1.99 14.59
CA ARG A 248 16.48 -3.17 14.51
C ARG A 248 17.25 -3.25 13.19
N SER A 249 16.62 -2.91 12.06
CA SER A 249 17.30 -2.90 10.75
C SER A 249 18.32 -1.77 10.65
N VAL A 250 18.03 -0.64 11.25
CA VAL A 250 18.94 0.52 11.32
C VAL A 250 20.16 0.19 12.15
N THR A 251 19.96 -0.39 13.34
CA THR A 251 21.05 -0.87 14.21
C THR A 251 21.90 -1.94 13.54
N ALA A 252 21.26 -2.91 12.85
CA ALA A 252 21.98 -3.96 12.11
C ALA A 252 22.82 -3.42 10.95
N ALA A 253 22.45 -2.24 10.41
CA ALA A 253 23.24 -1.51 9.41
C ALA A 253 24.37 -0.68 10.01
N GLY A 254 24.58 -0.72 11.32
CA GLY A 254 25.66 -0.01 12.04
C GLY A 254 25.37 1.47 12.34
N LEU A 255 24.08 1.86 12.30
CA LEU A 255 23.65 3.23 12.63
C LEU A 255 22.98 3.26 14.00
N ASP A 256 23.13 4.40 14.70
CA ASP A 256 22.39 4.65 15.93
C ASP A 256 20.99 5.20 15.59
N PRO A 257 19.89 4.47 15.86
CA PRO A 257 18.56 4.91 15.54
C PRO A 257 18.09 6.13 16.33
N ASP A 258 18.72 6.45 17.45
CA ASP A 258 18.40 7.59 18.30
C ASP A 258 19.24 8.84 17.98
N ASP A 259 20.30 8.70 17.13
CA ASP A 259 21.15 9.80 16.63
C ASP A 259 21.34 9.71 15.11
N LEU A 260 20.27 9.92 14.35
CA LEU A 260 20.29 9.89 12.88
C LEU A 260 20.36 11.30 12.30
N PRO A 261 21.34 11.59 11.41
CA PRO A 261 21.44 12.89 10.74
C PRO A 261 20.27 13.08 9.74
N GLU A 262 19.93 14.34 9.48
CA GLU A 262 18.99 14.67 8.41
C GLU A 262 19.60 14.50 7.01
N ALA A 263 18.80 14.02 6.06
CA ALA A 263 19.23 13.90 4.68
C ALA A 263 19.14 15.24 3.93
N ASP A 264 20.08 15.44 3.02
CA ASP A 264 20.03 16.51 2.04
C ASP A 264 18.97 16.22 0.96
N LYS A 265 17.86 16.97 0.98
CA LYS A 265 16.72 16.81 0.06
C LYS A 265 17.10 17.02 -1.41
N SER A 266 18.18 17.77 -1.70
CA SER A 266 18.64 18.01 -3.08
C SER A 266 19.22 16.76 -3.75
N LYS A 267 19.56 15.73 -2.98
CA LYS A 267 20.16 14.46 -3.44
C LYS A 267 19.15 13.33 -3.64
N MET A 268 17.85 13.62 -3.62
CA MET A 268 16.82 12.60 -3.87
C MET A 268 16.94 12.04 -5.29
N ASN A 269 16.98 10.70 -5.43
CA ASN A 269 17.04 10.01 -6.70
C ASN A 269 16.21 8.72 -6.67
N PHE A 270 15.22 8.63 -7.56
CA PHE A 270 14.35 7.47 -7.77
C PHE A 270 14.62 6.78 -9.12
N GLY A 271 15.73 7.10 -9.79
CA GLY A 271 16.09 6.53 -11.08
C GLY A 271 16.49 5.06 -11.01
N SER A 272 16.40 4.38 -12.16
CA SER A 272 16.73 2.96 -12.33
C SER A 272 18.22 2.64 -12.09
N GLY A 273 19.12 3.61 -12.25
CA GLY A 273 20.56 3.50 -12.06
C GLY A 273 21.06 3.82 -10.64
N GLY A 274 20.17 3.97 -9.67
CA GLY A 274 20.49 4.44 -8.33
C GLY A 274 21.47 3.55 -7.56
N ASN A 275 22.69 4.03 -7.40
CA ASN A 275 23.83 3.53 -6.64
C ASN A 275 23.51 3.32 -5.15
N ALA A 276 24.42 3.08 -4.27
CA ALA A 276 24.41 3.02 -2.81
C ALA A 276 23.03 3.03 -2.07
N LYS A 277 22.04 3.83 -2.53
CA LYS A 277 20.67 3.90 -1.98
C LYS A 277 19.84 2.63 -2.20
N ALA A 278 20.12 1.83 -3.23
CA ALA A 278 19.48 0.51 -3.41
C ALA A 278 19.86 -0.44 -2.27
N LYS A 279 21.06 -0.30 -1.70
CA LYS A 279 21.48 -1.03 -0.49
C LYS A 279 20.66 -0.61 0.73
N ALA A 280 20.41 0.68 0.91
CA ALA A 280 19.64 1.17 2.05
C ALA A 280 18.23 0.55 2.10
N TRP A 281 17.51 0.49 0.97
CA TRP A 281 16.18 -0.14 0.91
C TRP A 281 16.20 -1.66 1.08
N ARG A 282 17.32 -2.31 0.76
CA ARG A 282 17.49 -3.75 0.95
C ARG A 282 17.77 -4.10 2.40
N ASP A 283 18.54 -3.28 3.08
CA ASP A 283 19.09 -3.56 4.40
C ASP A 283 18.39 -2.74 5.52
N ILE A 284 17.73 -1.61 5.19
CA ILE A 284 16.91 -0.80 6.09
C ILE A 284 15.43 -0.99 5.74
N TRP A 285 14.67 -1.57 6.64
CA TRP A 285 13.32 -2.02 6.35
C TRP A 285 12.25 -1.03 6.80
N GLY A 286 11.43 -0.60 5.85
CA GLY A 286 10.26 0.23 6.14
C GLY A 286 9.13 -0.60 6.75
N ALA A 287 8.58 -0.13 7.88
CA ALA A 287 7.40 -0.72 8.50
C ALA A 287 6.56 0.35 9.19
N GLY A 288 5.25 0.12 9.28
CA GLY A 288 4.33 1.02 9.96
C GLY A 288 4.15 0.67 11.44
N GLN A 289 3.58 1.62 12.21
CA GLN A 289 3.36 1.47 13.65
C GLN A 289 2.38 0.35 14.03
N GLY A 290 1.62 -0.19 13.07
CA GLY A 290 0.77 -1.38 13.28
C GLY A 290 1.56 -2.70 13.38
N VAL A 291 2.89 -2.68 13.31
CA VAL A 291 3.76 -3.86 13.33
C VAL A 291 3.52 -4.76 14.55
N GLY A 292 3.28 -4.20 15.72
CA GLY A 292 3.03 -4.96 16.96
C GLY A 292 1.73 -5.80 16.96
N GLN A 293 0.96 -5.77 15.84
CA GLN A 293 -0.24 -6.59 15.64
C GLN A 293 0.02 -7.73 14.64
N ILE A 294 1.28 -7.93 14.19
CA ILE A 294 1.68 -8.92 13.20
C ILE A 294 2.50 -9.99 13.90
N PHE A 295 2.00 -11.23 13.94
CA PHE A 295 2.56 -12.31 14.74
C PHE A 295 3.05 -13.50 13.91
N ASP A 296 2.83 -13.48 12.59
CA ASP A 296 3.13 -14.57 11.66
C ASP A 296 3.28 -14.09 10.22
N ALA A 297 3.72 -14.98 9.34
CA ALA A 297 3.88 -14.74 7.90
C ALA A 297 3.16 -15.81 7.05
N PRO A 298 1.83 -15.97 7.16
CA PRO A 298 1.07 -16.96 6.43
C PRO A 298 0.87 -16.57 4.95
N PRO A 299 0.21 -17.40 4.14
CA PRO A 299 -0.23 -17.00 2.80
C PRO A 299 -1.10 -15.75 2.80
N ALA A 300 -0.98 -14.91 1.77
CA ALA A 300 -1.78 -13.69 1.62
C ALA A 300 -3.30 -13.94 1.68
N ALA A 301 -3.74 -15.06 1.11
CA ALA A 301 -5.16 -15.46 1.18
C ALA A 301 -5.64 -15.69 2.61
N GLU A 302 -4.82 -16.27 3.49
CA GLU A 302 -5.13 -16.45 4.91
C GLU A 302 -5.16 -15.13 5.66
N ILE A 303 -4.23 -14.21 5.35
CA ILE A 303 -4.24 -12.85 5.91
C ILE A 303 -5.57 -12.17 5.59
N VAL A 304 -6.00 -12.22 4.32
CA VAL A 304 -7.26 -11.60 3.89
C VAL A 304 -8.47 -12.25 4.54
N ALA A 305 -8.49 -13.57 4.68
CA ALA A 305 -9.58 -14.27 5.35
C ALA A 305 -9.67 -13.87 6.84
N ARG A 306 -8.52 -13.75 7.52
CA ARG A 306 -8.43 -13.29 8.91
C ARG A 306 -8.89 -11.83 9.06
N LEU A 307 -8.40 -10.93 8.22
CA LEU A 307 -8.83 -9.53 8.19
C LEU A 307 -10.35 -9.40 8.01
N LYS A 308 -10.93 -10.23 7.13
CA LYS A 308 -12.38 -10.24 6.90
C LYS A 308 -13.15 -10.70 8.14
N ALA A 309 -12.75 -11.82 8.76
CA ALA A 309 -13.38 -12.34 9.95
C ALA A 309 -13.30 -11.35 11.13
N GLU A 310 -12.15 -10.73 11.32
CA GLU A 310 -11.94 -9.68 12.33
C GLU A 310 -12.78 -8.43 12.07
N TYR A 311 -12.87 -8.00 10.81
CA TYR A 311 -13.69 -6.86 10.40
C TYR A 311 -15.18 -7.12 10.68
N GLU A 312 -15.68 -8.30 10.31
CA GLU A 312 -17.08 -8.68 10.55
C GLU A 312 -17.39 -8.79 12.05
N ALA A 313 -16.49 -9.38 12.84
CA ALA A 313 -16.62 -9.47 14.28
C ALA A 313 -16.60 -8.09 14.95
N ALA A 314 -15.68 -7.22 14.55
CA ALA A 314 -15.60 -5.85 15.06
C ALA A 314 -16.88 -5.06 14.74
N ARG A 315 -17.42 -5.21 13.52
CA ARG A 315 -18.66 -4.57 13.11
C ARG A 315 -19.86 -5.08 13.92
N ALA A 316 -19.96 -6.39 14.12
CA ALA A 316 -21.04 -6.98 14.92
C ALA A 316 -21.01 -6.49 16.37
N ALA A 317 -19.83 -6.47 17.01
CA ALA A 317 -19.65 -5.99 18.38
C ALA A 317 -20.06 -4.50 18.52
N LEU A 318 -19.63 -3.66 17.56
CA LEU A 318 -19.99 -2.23 17.56
C LEU A 318 -21.52 -2.02 17.49
N PHE A 319 -22.23 -2.77 16.62
CA PHE A 319 -23.68 -2.70 16.51
C PHE A 319 -24.41 -3.24 17.75
N ALA A 320 -23.82 -4.21 18.44
CA ALA A 320 -24.35 -4.74 19.71
C ALA A 320 -24.07 -3.83 20.93
N GLY A 321 -23.29 -2.75 20.76
CA GLY A 321 -22.83 -1.91 21.86
C GLY A 321 -21.78 -2.58 22.75
N GLU A 322 -21.07 -3.58 22.23
CA GLU A 322 -20.03 -4.34 22.92
C GLU A 322 -18.63 -3.77 22.63
N THR A 323 -17.65 -4.18 23.43
CA THR A 323 -16.25 -3.85 23.19
C THR A 323 -15.76 -4.50 21.89
N VAL A 324 -15.24 -3.69 20.97
CA VAL A 324 -14.73 -4.18 19.70
C VAL A 324 -13.50 -5.06 19.90
N PRO A 325 -13.49 -6.34 19.46
CA PRO A 325 -12.33 -7.18 19.55
C PRO A 325 -11.26 -6.73 18.55
N THR A 326 -10.05 -6.52 19.01
CA THR A 326 -8.90 -6.19 18.15
C THR A 326 -8.17 -7.44 17.64
N ARG A 327 -8.49 -8.60 18.20
CA ARG A 327 -7.99 -9.92 17.79
C ARG A 327 -9.06 -10.96 18.08
N LEU A 328 -9.34 -11.82 17.11
CA LEU A 328 -10.16 -13.01 17.39
C LEU A 328 -9.36 -13.94 18.30
N LYS A 329 -9.95 -14.38 19.40
CA LYS A 329 -9.37 -15.47 20.19
C LYS A 329 -9.28 -16.67 19.27
N GLN A 330 -8.09 -17.26 19.12
CA GLN A 330 -7.98 -18.57 18.53
C GLN A 330 -8.87 -19.50 19.35
N ALA A 331 -9.79 -20.22 18.69
CA ALA A 331 -10.50 -21.28 19.38
C ALA A 331 -9.42 -22.19 20.01
N ALA A 332 -9.49 -22.36 21.33
CA ALA A 332 -8.64 -23.32 21.98
C ALA A 332 -8.96 -24.68 21.35
N GLU A 333 -8.00 -25.28 20.68
CA GLU A 333 -8.07 -26.66 20.20
C GLU A 333 -8.16 -27.60 21.39
#